data_df68dc6dc3871dabe010273e30060dcc
#
_entry.id   df68dc6dc3871dabe010273e30060dcc
#
_cell.length_a   1.000
_cell.length_b   1.000
_cell.length_c   1.000
_cell.angle_alpha   90.00
_cell.angle_beta   90.00
_cell.angle_gamma   90.00
#
_symmetry.space_group_name_H-M   'P 1'
#
loop_
_entity.id
_entity.type
_entity.pdbx_description
1 polymer ?
#
loop_
_entity_poly.entity_id
_entity_poly.type
_entity_poly.pdbx_seq_one_letter_code
_entity_poly.pdbx_strand_id
1 'polypeptide(L)'
;MFANIANLNNWRRQRGFSESADTGSRMAFALMSGKNSDTFVLRPHAGEAGDTDHLTSAYLTSHSISHGILLRKVPALQYLFYLKQIGIAMSPLSNNALFLAYERNPLKEFFKTGLNVSLSTDDPLQFHFTKV
;
A
#
# COMPACT_ATOMS: atom_id res chain seq x y z
N MET A 1 0.99 -15.74 -0.51
CA MET A 1 -0.28 -15.05 -0.85
C MET A 1 -0.08 -14.00 -1.93
N PHE A 2 0.77 -12.99 -1.79
CA PHE A 2 0.94 -11.90 -2.78
C PHE A 2 1.26 -12.38 -4.20
N ALA A 3 2.20 -13.32 -4.34
CA ALA A 3 2.54 -13.90 -5.64
C ALA A 3 1.33 -14.57 -6.34
N ASN A 4 0.46 -15.22 -5.58
CA ASN A 4 -0.73 -15.87 -6.14
C ASN A 4 -1.74 -14.86 -6.68
N ILE A 5 -1.95 -13.73 -5.96
CA ILE A 5 -2.84 -12.65 -6.44
C ILE A 5 -2.22 -11.97 -7.67
N ALA A 6 -0.91 -11.73 -7.67
CA ALA A 6 -0.23 -11.14 -8.82
C ALA A 6 -0.32 -12.05 -10.07
N ASN A 7 -0.12 -13.35 -9.90
CA ASN A 7 -0.25 -14.32 -10.98
C ASN A 7 -1.71 -14.39 -11.50
N LEU A 8 -2.68 -14.41 -10.60
CA LEU A 8 -4.10 -14.37 -10.98
C LEU A 8 -4.43 -13.11 -11.78
N ASN A 9 -3.97 -11.94 -11.33
CA ASN A 9 -4.18 -10.68 -12.04
C ASN A 9 -3.50 -10.69 -13.42
N ASN A 10 -2.27 -11.21 -13.54
CA ASN A 10 -1.60 -11.35 -14.83
C ASN A 10 -2.37 -12.26 -15.79
N TRP A 11 -2.82 -13.40 -15.31
CA TRP A 11 -3.65 -14.33 -16.09
C TRP A 11 -4.95 -13.66 -16.54
N ARG A 12 -5.60 -12.87 -15.69
CA ARG A 12 -6.83 -12.11 -16.03
C ARG A 12 -6.55 -11.05 -17.09
N ARG A 13 -5.50 -10.24 -16.92
CA ARG A 13 -5.12 -9.22 -17.92
C ARG A 13 -4.85 -9.82 -19.30
N GLN A 14 -4.16 -10.95 -19.36
CA GLN A 14 -3.89 -11.66 -20.63
C GLN A 14 -5.18 -12.12 -21.34
N ARG A 15 -6.26 -12.28 -20.61
CA ARG A 15 -7.59 -12.63 -21.13
C ARG A 15 -8.53 -11.44 -21.35
N GLY A 16 -8.00 -10.23 -21.27
CA GLY A 16 -8.75 -9.01 -21.54
C GLY A 16 -9.58 -8.48 -20.38
N PHE A 17 -9.42 -9.02 -19.16
CA PHE A 17 -10.04 -8.44 -17.97
C PHE A 17 -9.37 -7.12 -17.61
N SER A 18 -10.14 -6.07 -17.36
CA SER A 18 -9.63 -4.76 -16.98
C SER A 18 -9.19 -4.72 -15.53
N GLU A 19 -8.31 -3.79 -15.18
CA GLU A 19 -7.97 -3.53 -13.78
C GLU A 19 -9.15 -2.92 -13.03
N SER A 20 -9.34 -3.36 -11.77
CA SER A 20 -10.35 -2.75 -10.93
C SER A 20 -9.98 -1.30 -10.65
N ALA A 21 -10.83 -0.39 -11.07
CA ALA A 21 -10.68 1.01 -10.79
C ALA A 21 -11.04 1.26 -9.33
N ASP A 22 -10.06 1.72 -8.58
CA ASP A 22 -10.12 1.90 -7.14
C ASP A 22 -10.81 3.21 -6.70
N THR A 23 -11.50 3.89 -7.58
CA THR A 23 -12.23 5.12 -7.26
C THR A 23 -13.69 5.00 -7.68
N GLY A 24 -14.61 5.34 -6.79
CA GLY A 24 -16.06 5.22 -7.02
C GLY A 24 -16.57 5.83 -8.32
N SER A 25 -15.93 6.90 -8.84
CA SER A 25 -16.26 7.52 -10.12
C SER A 25 -15.85 6.67 -11.33
N ARG A 26 -14.75 5.90 -11.24
CA ARG A 26 -14.29 4.99 -12.29
C ARG A 26 -15.10 3.69 -12.32
N MET A 27 -15.56 3.25 -11.15
CA MET A 27 -16.44 2.09 -11.05
C MET A 27 -17.80 2.35 -11.72
N ALA A 28 -18.36 3.53 -11.51
CA ALA A 28 -19.59 3.94 -12.21
C ALA A 28 -19.40 3.99 -13.74
N PHE A 29 -18.27 4.51 -14.22
CA PHE A 29 -17.96 4.55 -15.66
C PHE A 29 -17.70 3.16 -16.24
N ALA A 30 -17.01 2.28 -15.50
CA ALA A 30 -16.77 0.90 -15.91
C ALA A 30 -18.08 0.09 -16.02
N LEU A 31 -18.99 0.28 -15.07
CA LEU A 31 -20.34 -0.32 -15.11
C LEU A 31 -21.15 0.18 -16.29
N MET A 32 -21.08 1.47 -16.62
CA MET A 32 -21.78 2.06 -17.77
C MET A 32 -21.19 1.64 -19.12
N SER A 33 -19.89 1.33 -19.17
CA SER A 33 -19.21 0.88 -20.40
C SER A 33 -19.26 -0.63 -20.64
N GLY A 34 -19.90 -1.40 -19.74
CA GLY A 34 -20.00 -2.86 -19.83
C GLY A 34 -18.65 -3.60 -19.65
N LYS A 35 -17.60 -2.90 -19.25
CA LYS A 35 -16.28 -3.48 -18.94
C LYS A 35 -16.20 -3.80 -17.45
N ASN A 36 -16.45 -5.05 -17.12
CA ASN A 36 -16.24 -5.52 -15.75
C ASN A 36 -14.77 -5.40 -15.37
N SER A 37 -14.55 -4.73 -14.26
CA SER A 37 -13.24 -4.53 -13.62
C SER A 37 -12.92 -5.76 -12.77
N ASP A 38 -12.21 -6.73 -13.36
CA ASP A 38 -12.14 -8.09 -12.82
C ASP A 38 -10.78 -8.48 -12.25
N THR A 39 -9.85 -7.53 -12.10
CA THR A 39 -8.57 -7.74 -11.41
C THR A 39 -8.58 -7.10 -10.02
N PHE A 40 -7.84 -7.69 -9.09
CA PHE A 40 -7.75 -7.20 -7.72
C PHE A 40 -6.60 -6.20 -7.56
N VAL A 41 -6.87 -5.07 -6.92
CA VAL A 41 -5.81 -4.18 -6.46
C VAL A 41 -5.22 -4.77 -5.18
N LEU A 42 -3.92 -5.06 -5.21
CA LEU A 42 -3.21 -5.60 -4.06
C LEU A 42 -2.57 -4.45 -3.27
N ARG A 43 -3.05 -4.26 -2.02
CA ARG A 43 -2.56 -3.26 -1.06
C ARG A 43 -2.34 -3.90 0.31
N PRO A 44 -1.28 -4.70 0.47
CA PRO A 44 -1.05 -5.42 1.71
C PRO A 44 -0.46 -4.53 2.79
N HIS A 45 -0.63 -4.93 4.05
CA HIS A 45 0.26 -4.51 5.11
C HIS A 45 1.64 -5.10 4.84
N ALA A 46 2.65 -4.27 4.76
CA ALA A 46 4.02 -4.69 4.49
C ALA A 46 5.02 -3.77 5.20
N GLY A 47 6.01 -4.36 5.86
CA GLY A 47 7.06 -3.59 6.55
C GLY A 47 6.59 -2.85 7.80
N GLU A 48 5.53 -3.27 8.45
CA GLU A 48 5.12 -2.76 9.75
C GLU A 48 6.02 -3.32 10.85
N ALA A 49 6.15 -4.64 10.90
CA ALA A 49 7.00 -5.37 11.83
C ALA A 49 7.56 -6.65 11.17
N GLY A 50 8.43 -7.37 11.87
CA GLY A 50 9.00 -8.63 11.41
C GLY A 50 10.20 -8.46 10.48
N ASP A 51 10.32 -9.33 9.47
CA ASP A 51 11.42 -9.34 8.52
C ASP A 51 11.22 -8.33 7.38
N THR A 52 12.32 -7.88 6.79
CA THR A 52 12.32 -6.98 5.64
C THR A 52 12.08 -7.70 4.31
N ASP A 53 12.23 -9.01 4.23
CA ASP A 53 12.13 -9.79 3.00
C ASP A 53 10.77 -9.69 2.33
N HIS A 54 9.70 -9.60 3.13
CA HIS A 54 8.35 -9.44 2.58
C HIS A 54 8.13 -8.09 1.89
N LEU A 55 8.94 -7.06 2.18
CA LEU A 55 8.91 -5.79 1.43
C LEU A 55 9.37 -5.97 -0.02
N THR A 56 10.33 -6.86 -0.28
CA THR A 56 10.75 -7.21 -1.63
C THR A 56 9.61 -7.88 -2.40
N SER A 57 8.91 -8.82 -1.78
CA SER A 57 7.73 -9.45 -2.37
C SER A 57 6.62 -8.43 -2.64
N ALA A 58 6.39 -7.51 -1.72
CA ALA A 58 5.41 -6.43 -1.89
C ALA A 58 5.80 -5.49 -3.04
N TYR A 59 7.09 -5.11 -3.16
CA TYR A 59 7.60 -4.31 -4.28
C TYR A 59 7.30 -4.93 -5.64
N LEU A 60 7.47 -6.25 -5.76
CA LEU A 60 7.28 -6.96 -7.02
C LEU A 60 5.81 -7.17 -7.39
N THR A 61 4.91 -7.23 -6.42
CA THR A 61 3.55 -7.72 -6.63
C THR A 61 2.44 -6.74 -6.29
N SER A 62 2.73 -5.68 -5.51
CA SER A 62 1.71 -4.78 -4.98
C SER A 62 1.60 -3.49 -5.78
N HIS A 63 0.40 -2.91 -5.78
CA HIS A 63 0.12 -1.58 -6.35
C HIS A 63 0.49 -0.47 -5.36
N SER A 64 0.26 -0.72 -4.09
CA SER A 64 0.64 0.12 -2.95
C SER A 64 0.79 -0.77 -1.72
N ILE A 65 1.32 -0.22 -0.62
CA ILE A 65 1.44 -0.93 0.65
C ILE A 65 0.89 -0.07 1.80
N SER A 66 0.55 -0.72 2.91
CA SER A 66 0.31 -0.03 4.17
C SER A 66 1.55 -0.14 5.06
N HIS A 67 1.81 0.90 5.86
CA HIS A 67 2.89 1.10 6.81
C HIS A 67 4.27 1.32 6.21
N GLY A 68 4.94 0.33 5.65
CA GLY A 68 6.27 0.46 5.03
C GLY A 68 7.40 0.89 5.98
N ILE A 69 7.20 0.84 7.30
CA ILE A 69 8.14 1.37 8.32
C ILE A 69 9.53 0.79 8.17
N LEU A 70 9.63 -0.50 7.89
CA LEU A 70 10.90 -1.21 7.78
C LEU A 70 11.71 -0.84 6.53
N LEU A 71 11.13 -0.12 5.55
CA LEU A 71 11.89 0.42 4.42
C LEU A 71 13.06 1.31 4.88
N ARG A 72 12.94 1.97 6.04
CA ARG A 72 14.03 2.76 6.64
C ARG A 72 15.31 1.96 6.89
N LYS A 73 15.21 0.63 7.02
CA LYS A 73 16.35 -0.27 7.25
C LYS A 73 16.97 -0.80 5.95
N VAL A 74 16.33 -0.58 4.81
CA VAL A 74 16.75 -1.13 3.51
C VAL A 74 16.79 -0.01 2.45
N PRO A 75 17.84 0.84 2.46
CA PRO A 75 17.92 2.02 1.59
C PRO A 75 17.82 1.71 0.10
N ALA A 76 18.36 0.58 -0.35
CA ALA A 76 18.26 0.16 -1.75
C ALA A 76 16.81 -0.10 -2.17
N LEU A 77 16.04 -0.78 -1.32
CA LEU A 77 14.63 -1.05 -1.57
C LEU A 77 13.79 0.23 -1.46
N GLN A 78 14.11 1.12 -0.50
CA GLN A 78 13.52 2.45 -0.40
C GLN A 78 13.68 3.24 -1.71
N TYR A 79 14.88 3.21 -2.30
CA TYR A 79 15.14 3.85 -3.60
C TYR A 79 14.31 3.24 -4.73
N LEU A 80 14.12 1.93 -4.75
CA LEU A 80 13.26 1.27 -5.73
C LEU A 80 11.78 1.67 -5.57
N PHE A 81 11.29 1.79 -4.35
CA PHE A 81 9.95 2.33 -4.05
C PHE A 81 9.80 3.77 -4.55
N TYR A 82 10.84 4.60 -4.35
CA TYR A 82 10.89 5.96 -4.89
C TYR A 82 10.81 5.98 -6.41
N LEU A 83 11.64 5.20 -7.11
CA LEU A 83 11.65 5.18 -8.58
C LEU A 83 10.30 4.74 -9.17
N LYS A 84 9.68 3.74 -8.57
CA LYS A 84 8.40 3.18 -9.04
C LYS A 84 7.19 3.95 -8.51
N GLN A 85 7.40 4.89 -7.58
CA GLN A 85 6.36 5.67 -6.92
C GLN A 85 5.22 4.79 -6.33
N ILE A 86 5.59 3.67 -5.73
CA ILE A 86 4.63 2.80 -5.03
C ILE A 86 4.07 3.56 -3.85
N GLY A 87 2.74 3.66 -3.76
CA GLY A 87 2.05 4.32 -2.67
C GLY A 87 2.27 3.62 -1.32
N ILE A 88 2.52 4.41 -0.28
CA ILE A 88 2.72 3.93 1.09
C ILE A 88 1.71 4.64 2.00
N ALA A 89 0.69 3.93 2.47
CA ALA A 89 -0.27 4.45 3.43
C ALA A 89 0.30 4.31 4.85
N MET A 90 0.74 5.40 5.44
CA MET A 90 1.36 5.41 6.76
C MET A 90 0.37 5.80 7.84
N SER A 91 0.37 5.06 8.95
CA SER A 91 -0.57 5.20 10.07
C SER A 91 0.18 5.53 11.38
N PRO A 92 0.77 6.72 11.52
CA PRO A 92 1.61 7.03 12.67
C PRO A 92 0.86 6.99 14.00
N LEU A 93 -0.43 7.28 14.04
CA LEU A 93 -1.26 7.20 15.26
C LEU A 93 -1.38 5.76 15.75
N SER A 94 -1.74 4.84 14.87
CA SER A 94 -1.82 3.41 15.17
C SER A 94 -0.44 2.87 15.60
N ASN A 95 0.60 3.19 14.84
CA ASN A 95 1.96 2.74 15.15
C ASN A 95 2.43 3.26 16.53
N ASN A 96 2.10 4.51 16.90
CA ASN A 96 2.45 5.06 18.21
C ASN A 96 1.69 4.38 19.36
N ALA A 97 0.44 4.02 19.13
CA ALA A 97 -0.36 3.31 20.13
C ALA A 97 0.15 1.89 20.37
N LEU A 98 0.73 1.24 19.36
CA LEU A 98 1.13 -0.17 19.43
C LEU A 98 2.59 -0.39 19.81
N PHE A 99 3.55 0.28 19.17
CA PHE A 99 4.96 -0.09 19.32
C PHE A 99 6.01 0.95 18.90
N LEU A 100 5.63 2.05 18.23
CA LEU A 100 6.60 2.97 17.62
C LEU A 100 6.29 4.43 17.94
N ALA A 101 7.04 5.04 18.84
CA ALA A 101 6.91 6.46 19.15
C ALA A 101 6.99 7.35 17.90
N TYR A 102 6.27 8.47 17.90
CA TYR A 102 6.17 9.40 16.76
C TYR A 102 7.53 9.84 16.22
N GLU A 103 8.48 10.12 17.13
CA GLU A 103 9.83 10.61 16.79
C GLU A 103 10.62 9.56 15.97
N ARG A 104 10.27 8.29 16.11
CA ARG A 104 10.91 7.17 15.42
C ARG A 104 10.18 6.76 14.14
N ASN A 105 9.01 7.34 13.89
CA ASN A 105 8.23 7.04 12.69
C ASN A 105 8.90 7.65 11.45
N PRO A 106 9.16 6.89 10.39
CA PRO A 106 9.89 7.37 9.22
C PRO A 106 9.08 8.28 8.29
N LEU A 107 7.82 8.58 8.58
CA LEU A 107 6.95 9.40 7.73
C LEU A 107 7.62 10.71 7.27
N LYS A 108 8.21 11.44 8.22
CA LYS A 108 8.87 12.73 7.92
C LYS A 108 10.05 12.57 6.97
N GLU A 109 10.83 11.52 7.16
CA GLU A 109 11.97 11.18 6.31
C GLU A 109 11.51 10.77 4.91
N PHE A 110 10.56 9.85 4.83
CA PHE A 110 10.01 9.37 3.56
C PHE A 110 9.37 10.50 2.75
N PHE A 111 8.64 11.39 3.40
CA PHE A 111 8.08 12.56 2.75
C PHE A 111 9.16 13.48 2.18
N LYS A 112 10.22 13.75 2.94
CA LYS A 112 11.34 14.59 2.50
C LYS A 112 12.13 14.00 1.33
N THR A 113 12.27 12.67 1.30
CA THR A 113 12.98 11.96 0.23
C THR A 113 12.14 11.76 -1.02
N GLY A 114 10.87 12.18 -1.01
CA GLY A 114 9.98 12.13 -2.17
C GLY A 114 9.33 10.77 -2.40
N LEU A 115 9.28 9.90 -1.40
CA LEU A 115 8.46 8.69 -1.45
C LEU A 115 6.98 9.06 -1.54
N ASN A 116 6.20 8.25 -2.26
CA ASN A 116 4.77 8.45 -2.43
C ASN A 116 4.03 8.01 -1.16
N VAL A 117 4.00 8.89 -0.16
CA VAL A 117 3.37 8.62 1.15
C VAL A 117 2.02 9.32 1.30
N SER A 118 1.09 8.66 1.97
CA SER A 118 -0.18 9.22 2.41
C SER A 118 -0.42 8.88 3.87
N LEU A 119 -1.18 9.74 4.57
CA LEU A 119 -1.62 9.47 5.94
C LEU A 119 -2.86 8.58 5.93
N SER A 120 -2.90 7.63 6.85
CA SER A 120 -4.01 6.73 7.11
C SER A 120 -4.24 6.63 8.61
N THR A 121 -5.46 6.31 9.01
CA THR A 121 -5.82 6.11 10.43
C THR A 121 -5.67 4.68 10.90
N ASP A 122 -5.71 3.71 9.95
CA ASP A 122 -5.70 2.27 10.21
C ASP A 122 -6.96 1.81 10.98
N ASP A 123 -6.92 1.84 12.31
CA ASP A 123 -8.01 1.41 13.20
C ASP A 123 -8.67 2.59 13.92
N PRO A 124 -9.49 3.40 13.24
CA PRO A 124 -10.04 4.63 13.83
C PRO A 124 -10.96 4.38 15.04
N LEU A 125 -11.67 3.25 15.05
CA LEU A 125 -12.57 2.91 16.18
C LEU A 125 -11.81 2.39 17.40
N GLN A 126 -10.60 1.89 17.23
CA GLN A 126 -9.79 1.34 18.31
C GLN A 126 -8.90 2.40 18.96
N PHE A 127 -8.37 3.34 18.20
CA PHE A 127 -7.39 4.35 18.65
C PHE A 127 -7.94 5.77 18.69
N HIS A 128 -9.08 6.01 18.06
CA HIS A 128 -9.75 7.31 18.00
C HIS A 128 -11.21 7.16 18.39
N PHE A 129 -11.54 7.46 19.61
CA PHE A 129 -12.90 7.35 20.15
C PHE A 129 -13.86 8.43 19.64
N THR A 130 -13.40 9.35 18.82
CA THR A 130 -14.20 10.43 18.23
C THR A 130 -14.13 10.38 16.71
N LYS A 131 -15.28 10.65 16.07
CA LYS A 131 -15.28 11.00 14.64
C LYS A 131 -14.55 12.33 14.51
N VAL A 132 -13.49 12.35 13.74
CA VAL A 132 -12.88 13.57 13.27
C VAL A 132 -13.63 14.04 12.06
#